data_6b989e78b66d4f8952e5e047bf9b2abe
#
_entry.id   6b989e78b66d4f8952e5e047bf9b2abe
#
_cell.length_a   1.000
_cell.length_b   1.000
_cell.length_c   1.000
_cell.angle_alpha   90.00
_cell.angle_beta   90.00
_cell.angle_gamma   90.00
#
_symmetry.space_group_name_H-M   'P 1'
#
loop_
_entity.id
_entity.type
_entity.pdbx_description
1 polymer ?
#
loop_
_entity_poly.entity_id
_entity_poly.type
_entity_poly.pdbx_seq_one_letter_code
_entity_poly.pdbx_strand_id
1 'polypeptide(L)'
;MRTVFASATLIACSLLAGCASAPNEPTLTLETSKSPEQFAACVVPKLQGRSMSPILSQPQRHYRITVPSTVAADNVIEAYKASSGGKVFVYERSLMASGFGRAAKECV
;
A
#
# COMPACT_ATOMS: atom_id res chain seq x y z
N MET A 1 44.51 20.10 -12.29
CA MET A 1 43.76 20.92 -11.35
C MET A 1 42.30 21.20 -11.76
N ARG A 2 42.00 21.21 -13.04
CA ARG A 2 40.66 21.54 -13.51
C ARG A 2 39.66 20.38 -13.44
N THR A 3 40.14 19.17 -13.25
CA THR A 3 39.32 17.96 -13.22
C THR A 3 38.66 17.65 -11.85
N VAL A 4 39.14 18.31 -10.79
CA VAL A 4 38.68 18.02 -9.42
C VAL A 4 37.29 18.58 -9.15
N PHE A 5 36.89 19.66 -9.82
CA PHE A 5 35.58 20.29 -9.59
C PHE A 5 34.41 19.57 -10.23
N ALA A 6 34.64 18.81 -11.30
CA ALA A 6 33.58 18.06 -11.98
C ALA A 6 33.06 16.85 -11.18
N SER A 7 33.91 16.27 -10.33
CA SER A 7 33.55 15.08 -9.55
C SER A 7 32.63 15.39 -8.39
N ALA A 8 32.73 16.56 -7.78
CA ALA A 8 31.87 16.95 -6.65
C ALA A 8 30.41 17.17 -7.06
N THR A 9 30.17 17.66 -8.27
CA THR A 9 28.81 17.94 -8.77
C THR A 9 28.05 16.66 -9.05
N LEU A 10 28.70 15.62 -9.54
CA LEU A 10 28.07 14.33 -9.82
C LEU A 10 27.59 13.62 -8.55
N ILE A 11 28.34 13.71 -7.45
CA ILE A 11 27.98 13.09 -6.17
C ILE A 11 26.73 13.74 -5.59
N ALA A 12 26.60 15.06 -5.67
CA ALA A 12 25.44 15.79 -5.17
C ALA A 12 24.15 15.40 -5.90
N CYS A 13 24.20 15.22 -7.22
CA CYS A 13 23.06 14.80 -8.01
C CYS A 13 22.59 13.38 -7.65
N SER A 14 23.50 12.46 -7.37
CA SER A 14 23.19 11.10 -7.00
C SER A 14 22.45 11.02 -5.66
N LEU A 15 22.83 11.84 -4.68
CA LEU A 15 22.16 11.87 -3.38
C LEU A 15 20.73 12.39 -3.47
N LEU A 16 20.47 13.41 -4.28
CA LEU A 16 19.13 13.95 -4.49
C LEU A 16 18.22 12.94 -5.18
N ALA A 17 18.70 12.23 -6.19
CA ALA A 17 17.94 11.21 -6.88
C ALA A 17 17.56 10.05 -5.94
N GLY A 18 18.46 9.63 -5.03
CA GLY A 18 18.18 8.59 -4.05
C GLY A 18 17.08 8.97 -3.08
N CYS A 19 17.03 10.21 -2.62
CA CYS A 19 15.98 10.68 -1.72
C CYS A 19 14.61 10.79 -2.40
N ALA A 20 14.58 11.21 -3.67
CA ALA A 20 13.35 11.42 -4.41
C ALA A 20 12.66 10.11 -4.84
N SER A 21 13.41 9.02 -4.95
CA SER A 21 12.92 7.76 -5.51
C SER A 21 12.57 6.69 -4.47
N ALA A 22 12.59 7.02 -3.17
CA ALA A 22 12.27 6.06 -2.13
C ALA A 22 10.78 5.66 -2.19
N PRO A 23 10.44 4.42 -2.56
CA PRO A 23 9.04 4.02 -2.65
C PRO A 23 8.44 3.78 -1.26
N ASN A 24 7.13 3.93 -1.17
CA ASN A 24 6.39 3.52 0.02
C ASN A 24 6.31 2.00 0.06
N GLU A 25 6.75 1.41 1.14
CA GLU A 25 6.69 -0.03 1.33
C GLU A 25 5.38 -0.42 2.02
N PRO A 26 4.80 -1.58 1.68
CA PRO A 26 3.65 -2.07 2.40
C PRO A 26 4.00 -2.38 3.85
N THR A 27 3.08 -2.07 4.75
CA THR A 27 3.19 -2.40 6.17
C THR A 27 3.09 -3.91 6.37
N LEU A 28 2.35 -4.57 5.49
CA LEU A 28 2.04 -5.98 5.59
C LEU A 28 1.84 -6.56 4.20
N THR A 29 2.41 -7.73 3.94
CA THR A 29 2.20 -8.49 2.72
C THR A 29 1.60 -9.84 3.09
N LEU A 30 0.46 -10.18 2.49
CA LEU A 30 -0.27 -11.39 2.79
C LEU A 30 -0.53 -12.20 1.52
N GLU A 31 -0.62 -13.51 1.67
CA GLU A 31 -1.05 -14.41 0.62
C GLU A 31 -2.38 -15.04 1.01
N THR A 32 -3.23 -15.29 0.02
CA THR A 32 -4.56 -15.89 0.24
C THR A 32 -4.88 -16.85 -0.87
N SER A 33 -5.66 -17.89 -0.55
CA SER A 33 -6.23 -18.80 -1.55
C SER A 33 -7.43 -18.19 -2.27
N LYS A 34 -7.96 -17.07 -1.75
CA LYS A 34 -9.11 -16.37 -2.34
C LYS A 34 -8.67 -15.56 -3.55
N SER A 35 -9.59 -15.35 -4.49
CA SER A 35 -9.39 -14.38 -5.55
C SER A 35 -9.38 -12.96 -4.97
N PRO A 36 -8.79 -11.97 -5.68
CA PRO A 36 -8.87 -10.57 -5.21
C PRO A 36 -10.31 -10.09 -5.01
N GLU A 37 -11.22 -10.54 -5.84
CA GLU A 37 -12.65 -10.22 -5.72
C GLU A 37 -13.25 -10.78 -4.43
N GLN A 38 -12.98 -12.03 -4.12
CA GLN A 38 -13.45 -12.67 -2.90
C GLN A 38 -12.84 -12.02 -1.65
N PHE A 39 -11.57 -11.66 -1.73
CA PHE A 39 -10.90 -10.95 -0.64
C PHE A 39 -11.58 -9.60 -0.39
N ALA A 40 -11.81 -8.81 -1.45
CA ALA A 40 -12.47 -7.50 -1.33
C ALA A 40 -13.87 -7.65 -0.75
N ALA A 41 -14.64 -8.65 -1.17
CA ALA A 41 -15.98 -8.93 -0.65
C ALA A 41 -15.97 -9.27 0.83
N CYS A 42 -14.87 -9.80 1.35
CA CYS A 42 -14.70 -10.07 2.78
C CYS A 42 -14.28 -8.84 3.56
N VAL A 43 -13.26 -8.11 3.08
CA VAL A 43 -12.62 -7.05 3.86
C VAL A 43 -13.45 -5.76 3.92
N VAL A 44 -14.17 -5.42 2.85
CA VAL A 44 -14.96 -4.18 2.80
C VAL A 44 -16.04 -4.15 3.91
N PRO A 45 -16.88 -5.17 4.09
CA PRO A 45 -17.85 -5.17 5.20
C PRO A 45 -17.18 -5.14 6.57
N LYS A 46 -16.02 -5.78 6.73
CA LYS A 46 -15.30 -5.76 8.01
C LYS A 46 -14.81 -4.36 8.37
N LEU A 47 -14.32 -3.62 7.39
CA LEU A 47 -13.90 -2.23 7.61
C LEU A 47 -15.09 -1.35 7.94
N GLN A 48 -16.22 -1.53 7.25
CA GLN A 48 -17.45 -0.81 7.54
C GLN A 48 -17.94 -1.10 8.96
N GLY A 49 -17.84 -2.35 9.41
CA GLY A 49 -18.21 -2.75 10.76
C GLY A 49 -17.31 -2.16 11.84
N ARG A 50 -16.14 -1.65 11.46
CA ARG A 50 -15.21 -0.95 12.36
C ARG A 50 -15.32 0.57 12.24
N SER A 51 -16.43 1.07 11.71
CA SER A 51 -16.71 2.50 11.53
C SER A 51 -15.75 3.19 10.56
N MET A 52 -15.20 2.46 9.61
CA MET A 52 -14.41 3.00 8.53
C MET A 52 -15.28 3.14 7.28
N SER A 53 -14.87 4.01 6.37
CA SER A 53 -15.58 4.25 5.10
C SER A 53 -14.69 3.85 3.94
N PRO A 54 -14.58 2.55 3.63
CA PRO A 54 -13.71 2.08 2.57
C PRO A 54 -14.28 2.45 1.19
N ILE A 55 -13.38 2.82 0.29
CA ILE A 55 -13.68 3.09 -1.11
C ILE A 55 -13.03 1.99 -1.93
N LEU A 56 -13.84 1.24 -2.66
CA LEU A 56 -13.36 0.17 -3.52
C LEU A 56 -13.17 0.68 -4.94
N SER A 57 -12.02 0.41 -5.53
CA SER A 57 -11.73 0.72 -6.93
C SER A 57 -10.94 -0.41 -7.58
N GLN A 58 -10.92 -0.43 -8.90
CA GLN A 58 -10.25 -1.46 -9.69
C GLN A 58 -9.30 -0.81 -10.69
N PRO A 59 -8.17 -0.20 -10.24
CA PRO A 59 -7.20 0.32 -11.18
C PRO A 59 -6.49 -0.83 -11.89
N GLN A 60 -6.43 -0.77 -13.21
CA GLN A 60 -5.81 -1.79 -14.04
C GLN A 60 -6.42 -3.19 -13.81
N ARG A 61 -5.72 -4.11 -13.18
CA ARG A 61 -6.20 -5.49 -12.99
C ARG A 61 -6.16 -5.94 -11.54
N HIS A 62 -6.28 -5.00 -10.62
CA HIS A 62 -6.29 -5.35 -9.19
C HIS A 62 -7.36 -4.57 -8.47
N TYR A 63 -7.65 -4.95 -7.25
CA TYR A 63 -8.60 -4.26 -6.39
C TYR A 63 -7.84 -3.37 -5.41
N ARG A 64 -8.32 -2.15 -5.26
CA ARG A 64 -7.78 -1.23 -4.27
C ARG A 64 -8.88 -0.80 -3.32
N ILE A 65 -8.63 -0.95 -2.03
CA ILE A 65 -9.53 -0.50 -0.97
C ILE A 65 -8.84 0.64 -0.24
N THR A 66 -9.43 1.82 -0.28
CA THR A 66 -8.88 3.02 0.33
C THR A 66 -9.75 3.48 1.49
N VAL A 67 -9.15 3.69 2.66
CA VAL A 67 -9.80 4.35 3.78
C VAL A 67 -9.15 5.71 3.93
N PRO A 68 -9.85 6.79 3.52
CA PRO A 68 -9.30 8.14 3.57
C PRO A 68 -9.01 8.58 5.01
N SER A 69 -7.97 9.41 5.15
CA SER A 69 -7.64 10.05 6.41
C SER A 69 -7.62 11.56 6.22
N THR A 70 -8.18 12.30 7.19
CA THR A 70 -8.18 13.76 7.17
C THR A 70 -6.93 14.35 7.80
N VAL A 71 -6.15 13.54 8.53
CA VAL A 71 -5.01 14.02 9.32
C VAL A 71 -3.68 13.38 8.90
N ALA A 72 -3.70 12.40 8.03
CA ALA A 72 -2.51 11.67 7.60
C ALA A 72 -2.72 11.12 6.18
N ALA A 73 -1.77 10.33 5.68
CA ALA A 73 -1.94 9.64 4.41
C ALA A 73 -3.04 8.57 4.52
N ASP A 74 -3.71 8.31 3.41
CA ASP A 74 -4.77 7.32 3.36
C ASP A 74 -4.24 5.91 3.63
N ASN A 75 -5.07 5.07 4.25
CA ASN A 75 -4.79 3.65 4.41
C ASN A 75 -5.28 2.91 3.17
N VAL A 76 -4.46 2.03 2.63
CA VAL A 76 -4.74 1.36 1.36
C VAL A 76 -4.47 -0.13 1.48
N ILE A 77 -5.36 -0.93 0.90
CA ILE A 77 -5.13 -2.36 0.66
C ILE A 77 -5.19 -2.58 -0.84
N GLU A 78 -4.20 -3.29 -1.38
CA GLU A 78 -4.21 -3.68 -2.78
C GLU A 78 -4.18 -5.20 -2.88
N ALA A 79 -5.12 -5.76 -3.64
CA ALA A 79 -5.24 -7.20 -3.83
C ALA A 79 -5.03 -7.54 -5.30
N TYR A 80 -4.02 -8.35 -5.58
CA TYR A 80 -3.62 -8.78 -6.90
C TYR A 80 -3.87 -10.27 -7.08
N LYS A 81 -4.16 -10.66 -8.31
CA LYS A 81 -4.25 -12.08 -8.66
C LYS A 81 -2.86 -12.70 -8.64
N ALA A 82 -2.74 -13.84 -7.99
CA ALA A 82 -1.52 -14.65 -7.97
C ALA A 82 -1.75 -15.98 -8.69
N SER A 83 -0.70 -16.78 -8.84
CA SER A 83 -0.80 -18.08 -9.51
C SER A 83 -1.78 -19.04 -8.83
N SER A 84 -1.95 -18.91 -7.50
CA SER A 84 -2.92 -19.69 -6.74
C SER A 84 -3.59 -18.79 -5.71
N GLY A 85 -4.66 -18.08 -6.12
CA GLY A 85 -5.39 -17.19 -5.25
C GLY A 85 -5.00 -15.73 -5.45
N GLY A 86 -4.59 -15.05 -4.37
CA GLY A 86 -4.27 -13.64 -4.40
C GLY A 86 -3.09 -13.25 -3.52
N LYS A 87 -2.55 -12.08 -3.80
CA LYS A 87 -1.52 -11.45 -3.00
C LYS A 87 -2.01 -10.08 -2.56
N VAL A 88 -1.90 -9.79 -1.27
CA VAL A 88 -2.48 -8.61 -0.66
C VAL A 88 -1.38 -7.77 -0.03
N PHE A 89 -1.37 -6.48 -0.37
CA PHE A 89 -0.45 -5.50 0.19
C PHE A 89 -1.25 -4.51 1.02
N VAL A 90 -0.86 -4.34 2.27
CA VAL A 90 -1.53 -3.44 3.22
C VAL A 90 -0.60 -2.26 3.51
N TYR A 91 -1.12 -1.06 3.33
CA TYR A 91 -0.43 0.19 3.62
C TYR A 91 -1.19 0.90 4.74
N GLU A 92 -0.82 0.61 5.98
CA GLU A 92 -1.44 1.22 7.15
C GLU A 92 -0.59 2.43 7.56
N ARG A 93 -1.10 3.62 7.27
CA ARG A 93 -0.36 4.88 7.42
C ARG A 93 -0.93 5.80 8.49
N SER A 94 -2.12 5.51 8.98
CA SER A 94 -2.80 6.32 9.98
C SER A 94 -2.99 5.52 11.26
N LEU A 95 -2.57 6.09 12.38
CA LEU A 95 -2.80 5.49 13.69
C LEU A 95 -4.28 5.46 14.07
N MET A 96 -5.09 6.29 13.41
CA MET A 96 -6.53 6.36 13.65
C MET A 96 -7.29 5.21 13.00
N ALA A 97 -6.66 4.46 12.12
CA ALA A 97 -7.27 3.30 11.45
C ALA A 97 -6.90 2.01 12.18
N SER A 98 -7.07 1.98 13.49
CA SER A 98 -6.83 0.80 14.32
C SER A 98 -7.66 -0.39 13.83
N GLY A 99 -7.02 -1.52 13.61
CA GLY A 99 -7.68 -2.72 13.13
C GLY A 99 -7.74 -2.86 11.62
N PHE A 100 -7.20 -1.90 10.86
CA PHE A 100 -7.18 -1.96 9.40
C PHE A 100 -6.42 -3.19 8.89
N GLY A 101 -5.19 -3.37 9.33
CA GLY A 101 -4.39 -4.55 8.98
C GLY A 101 -4.97 -5.85 9.51
N ARG A 102 -5.59 -5.81 10.68
CA ARG A 102 -6.26 -6.98 11.25
C ARG A 102 -7.43 -7.45 10.39
N ALA A 103 -8.23 -6.52 9.88
CA ALA A 103 -9.33 -6.86 8.99
C ALA A 103 -8.82 -7.58 7.74
N ALA A 104 -7.72 -7.13 7.17
CA ALA A 104 -7.09 -7.80 6.04
C ALA A 104 -6.65 -9.22 6.39
N LYS A 105 -6.00 -9.41 7.55
CA LYS A 105 -5.56 -10.74 8.01
C LYS A 105 -6.71 -11.70 8.20
N GLU A 106 -7.84 -11.23 8.66
CA GLU A 106 -9.03 -12.05 8.89
C GLU A 106 -9.68 -12.53 7.59
N CYS A 107 -9.31 -11.95 6.47
CA CYS A 107 -9.91 -12.24 5.17
C CYS A 107 -9.02 -13.07 4.23
N VAL A 108 -7.82 -13.41 4.63
CA VAL A 108 -6.92 -14.24 3.81
C VAL A 108 -7.12 -15.73 3.99
#